data_8c293c6bfd6363ef4b1c208b44975776
#
_entry.id   8c293c6bfd6363ef4b1c208b44975776
#
_cell.length_a   1.000
_cell.length_b   1.000
_cell.length_c   1.000
_cell.angle_alpha   90.00
_cell.angle_beta   90.00
_cell.angle_gamma   90.00
#
_symmetry.space_group_name_H-M   'P 1'
#
loop_
_entity.id
_entity.type
_entity.pdbx_description
1 polymer ?
#
loop_
_entity_poly.entity_id
_entity_poly.type
_entity_poly.pdbx_seq_one_letter_code
_entity_poly.pdbx_strand_id
1 'polypeptide(L)'
;DEEKRELYLKILRFENNLEELSNSVAPLRLKTILKDKIELLAPSEWIVQKSSIIHELSNNAKILFLFDIEFKHAPLPDNRDGRDLAFELLQDSTVCKFLYCGIFSHLFSINDEYDKRCEYCKTHHLDKEKFYTISKKRFQNDSYLPGLAEGIRNTLLINEVEVLKKEAANILGNSFKDAINEIIQLAPESFNHIIQKSSRKEGVWEMDTLIRVSDIITSYNALSTLVSNARRTKINQCLKKIRQIESIKTGGETPFDKTQVLDLRHKELYIKDNIQNSLHYPLSNGDIFNIQGKEYILLVQPCNISLRKDGKRDRNYNIGLLVELETIEKETFQNYKKGQLATVEVIE
;
A
#
# COMPACT_ATOMS: atom_id res chain seq x y z
N ASP A 1 -32.58 29.56 -9.61
CA ASP A 1 -31.12 29.45 -9.83
C ASP A 1 -30.66 28.21 -10.63
N GLU A 2 -31.50 27.19 -10.70
CA GLU A 2 -31.19 25.95 -11.47
C GLU A 2 -31.20 26.22 -12.98
N GLU A 3 -32.13 27.06 -13.49
CA GLU A 3 -32.16 27.48 -14.89
C GLU A 3 -30.92 28.27 -15.34
N LYS A 4 -30.40 29.16 -14.48
CA LYS A 4 -29.14 29.87 -14.76
C LYS A 4 -27.95 28.95 -14.84
N ARG A 5 -27.90 27.94 -13.99
CA ARG A 5 -26.86 26.92 -14.01
C ARG A 5 -26.93 26.05 -15.25
N GLU A 6 -28.12 25.62 -15.64
CA GLU A 6 -28.28 24.85 -16.89
C GLU A 6 -27.91 25.69 -18.12
N LEU A 7 -28.27 26.96 -18.15
CA LEU A 7 -27.86 27.85 -19.23
C LEU A 7 -26.33 27.99 -19.30
N TYR A 8 -25.68 28.19 -18.15
CA TYR A 8 -24.22 28.28 -18.07
C TYR A 8 -23.54 27.00 -18.57
N LEU A 9 -24.03 25.84 -18.19
CA LEU A 9 -23.49 24.56 -18.68
C LEU A 9 -23.69 24.37 -20.18
N LYS A 10 -24.82 24.85 -20.75
CA LYS A 10 -25.06 24.85 -22.21
C LYS A 10 -24.07 25.76 -22.93
N ILE A 11 -23.77 26.94 -22.38
CA ILE A 11 -22.77 27.86 -22.93
C ILE A 11 -21.38 27.21 -22.93
N LEU A 12 -20.94 26.64 -21.82
CA LEU A 12 -19.64 25.99 -21.72
C LEU A 12 -19.49 24.82 -22.71
N ARG A 13 -20.56 24.07 -22.96
CA ARG A 13 -20.57 23.00 -23.99
C ARG A 13 -20.46 23.59 -25.38
N PHE A 14 -21.14 24.68 -25.64
CA PHE A 14 -21.11 25.36 -26.95
C PHE A 14 -19.72 25.95 -27.23
N GLU A 15 -19.07 26.54 -26.23
CA GLU A 15 -17.70 27.07 -26.28
C GLU A 15 -16.62 26.00 -26.29
N ASN A 16 -16.98 24.73 -26.18
CA ASN A 16 -16.07 23.60 -26.06
C ASN A 16 -15.04 23.75 -24.91
N ASN A 17 -15.42 24.46 -23.85
CA ASN A 17 -14.61 24.66 -22.65
C ASN A 17 -14.77 23.45 -21.74
N LEU A 18 -14.09 22.34 -22.07
CA LEU A 18 -14.20 21.06 -21.36
C LEU A 18 -13.67 21.11 -19.94
N GLU A 19 -12.69 21.96 -19.67
CA GLU A 19 -12.09 22.11 -18.35
C GLU A 19 -13.08 22.76 -17.36
N GLU A 20 -13.63 23.89 -17.73
CA GLU A 20 -14.59 24.62 -16.88
C GLU A 20 -15.92 23.85 -16.77
N LEU A 21 -16.34 23.21 -17.86
CA LEU A 21 -17.50 22.31 -17.83
C LEU A 21 -17.31 21.18 -16.82
N SER A 22 -16.14 20.56 -16.81
CA SER A 22 -15.78 19.49 -15.87
C SER A 22 -15.83 19.97 -14.41
N ASN A 23 -15.29 21.16 -14.16
CA ASN A 23 -15.29 21.78 -12.83
C ASN A 23 -16.71 22.02 -12.31
N SER A 24 -17.58 22.56 -13.15
CA SER A 24 -18.94 22.93 -12.78
C SER A 24 -19.88 21.72 -12.68
N VAL A 25 -19.69 20.72 -13.54
CA VAL A 25 -20.56 19.53 -13.61
C VAL A 25 -20.34 18.58 -12.44
N ALA A 26 -19.10 18.39 -12.01
CA ALA A 26 -18.79 17.38 -10.99
C ALA A 26 -19.54 17.60 -9.65
N PRO A 27 -19.55 18.78 -9.03
CA PRO A 27 -20.32 19.02 -7.80
C PRO A 27 -21.84 18.84 -7.98
N LEU A 28 -22.37 19.25 -9.13
CA LEU A 28 -23.80 19.10 -9.44
C LEU A 28 -24.22 17.64 -9.62
N ARG A 29 -23.40 16.84 -10.27
CA ARG A 29 -23.59 15.40 -10.40
C ARG A 29 -23.57 14.71 -9.05
N LEU A 30 -22.63 15.11 -8.17
CA LEU A 30 -22.61 14.65 -6.77
C LEU A 30 -23.90 14.96 -6.04
N LYS A 31 -24.38 16.21 -6.15
CA LYS A 31 -25.65 16.64 -5.52
C LYS A 31 -26.85 15.86 -6.04
N THR A 32 -26.93 15.62 -7.34
CA THR A 32 -28.00 14.83 -7.96
C THR A 32 -28.06 13.41 -7.44
N ILE A 33 -26.88 12.78 -7.20
CA ILE A 33 -26.80 11.40 -6.71
C ILE A 33 -27.04 11.30 -5.21
N LEU A 34 -26.39 12.17 -4.43
CA LEU A 34 -26.38 12.07 -2.98
C LEU A 34 -27.55 12.81 -2.34
N LYS A 35 -28.26 13.66 -3.10
CA LYS A 35 -29.45 14.40 -2.68
C LYS A 35 -29.24 15.13 -1.33
N ASP A 36 -30.03 14.74 -0.33
CA ASP A 36 -30.00 15.34 1.03
C ASP A 36 -28.74 14.93 1.84
N LYS A 37 -27.93 14.05 1.29
CA LYS A 37 -26.68 13.59 1.96
C LYS A 37 -25.46 14.45 1.61
N ILE A 38 -25.64 15.48 0.80
CA ILE A 38 -24.58 16.39 0.42
C ILE A 38 -25.08 17.83 0.47
N GLU A 39 -24.28 18.69 1.05
CA GLU A 39 -24.42 20.13 1.01
C GLU A 39 -23.30 20.76 0.20
N LEU A 40 -23.64 21.74 -0.65
CA LEU A 40 -22.67 22.49 -1.44
C LEU A 40 -22.61 23.92 -0.87
N LEU A 41 -21.43 24.28 -0.39
CA LEU A 41 -21.18 25.59 0.20
C LEU A 41 -20.23 26.40 -0.68
N ALA A 42 -20.45 27.69 -0.80
CA ALA A 42 -19.44 28.60 -1.29
C ALA A 42 -18.29 28.74 -0.28
N PRO A 43 -17.05 29.06 -0.69
CA PRO A 43 -15.95 29.24 0.24
C PRO A 43 -16.25 30.25 1.38
N SER A 44 -16.92 31.36 1.08
CA SER A 44 -17.32 32.34 2.07
C SER A 44 -18.38 31.82 3.05
N GLU A 45 -19.34 31.03 2.58
CA GLU A 45 -20.35 30.38 3.42
C GLU A 45 -19.71 29.38 4.38
N TRP A 46 -18.73 28.58 3.87
CA TRP A 46 -17.95 27.68 4.71
C TRP A 46 -17.27 28.40 5.86
N ILE A 47 -16.57 29.52 5.61
CA ILE A 47 -15.89 30.27 6.66
C ILE A 47 -16.85 30.70 7.76
N VAL A 48 -18.06 31.14 7.39
CA VAL A 48 -19.10 31.60 8.36
C VAL A 48 -19.72 30.42 9.11
N GLN A 49 -20.01 29.32 8.42
CA GLN A 49 -20.80 28.20 8.96
C GLN A 49 -19.95 27.07 9.55
N LYS A 50 -18.62 27.06 9.32
CA LYS A 50 -17.70 25.99 9.72
C LYS A 50 -17.95 25.54 11.17
N SER A 51 -18.00 26.45 12.12
CA SER A 51 -18.14 26.13 13.54
C SER A 51 -19.50 25.52 13.89
N SER A 52 -20.59 25.99 13.28
CA SER A 52 -21.93 25.44 13.46
C SER A 52 -22.01 24.01 12.88
N ILE A 53 -21.58 23.86 11.64
CA ILE A 53 -21.57 22.57 10.96
C ILE A 53 -20.79 21.53 11.77
N ILE A 54 -19.59 21.88 12.22
CA ILE A 54 -18.74 20.98 13.02
C ILE A 54 -19.41 20.62 14.34
N HIS A 55 -20.04 21.60 15.02
CA HIS A 55 -20.73 21.35 16.29
C HIS A 55 -21.96 20.43 16.13
N GLU A 56 -22.75 20.60 15.09
CA GLU A 56 -23.90 19.73 14.79
C GLU A 56 -23.48 18.29 14.47
N LEU A 57 -22.34 18.14 13.85
CA LEU A 57 -21.86 16.87 13.31
C LEU A 57 -21.06 16.03 14.33
N SER A 58 -20.60 16.63 15.43
CA SER A 58 -19.80 15.96 16.46
C SER A 58 -20.54 14.81 17.17
N ASN A 59 -21.84 14.65 16.95
CA ASN A 59 -22.70 13.75 17.72
C ASN A 59 -22.99 12.38 17.11
N ASN A 60 -22.26 11.86 16.13
CA ASN A 60 -22.30 10.45 15.68
C ASN A 60 -22.21 10.19 14.17
N ALA A 61 -22.03 11.20 13.32
CA ALA A 61 -21.93 11.00 11.87
C ALA A 61 -20.48 11.02 11.39
N LYS A 62 -20.14 10.12 10.47
CA LYS A 62 -18.89 10.22 9.70
C LYS A 62 -19.14 11.13 8.50
N ILE A 63 -18.36 12.20 8.39
CA ILE A 63 -18.52 13.20 7.35
C ILE A 63 -17.25 13.33 6.54
N LEU A 64 -17.43 13.49 5.24
CA LEU A 64 -16.38 13.78 4.31
C LEU A 64 -16.54 15.21 3.79
N PHE A 65 -15.58 16.06 4.10
CA PHE A 65 -15.45 17.38 3.51
C PHE A 65 -14.56 17.31 2.27
N LEU A 66 -15.06 17.83 1.16
CA LEU A 66 -14.32 17.89 -0.09
C LEU A 66 -14.15 19.36 -0.49
N PHE A 67 -12.90 19.79 -0.58
CA PHE A 67 -12.54 21.15 -0.98
C PHE A 67 -12.02 21.17 -2.42
N ASP A 68 -12.52 22.12 -3.20
CA ASP A 68 -11.89 22.43 -4.49
C ASP A 68 -10.60 23.22 -4.25
N ILE A 69 -9.56 22.98 -5.03
CA ILE A 69 -8.31 23.74 -4.90
C ILE A 69 -8.52 25.20 -5.29
N GLU A 70 -9.16 25.44 -6.42
CA GLU A 70 -9.28 26.78 -6.99
C GLU A 70 -10.64 27.40 -6.75
N PHE A 71 -10.66 28.58 -6.17
CA PHE A 71 -11.86 29.40 -5.96
C PHE A 71 -11.93 30.54 -6.99
N LYS A 72 -11.79 30.23 -8.29
CA LYS A 72 -11.71 31.21 -9.37
C LYS A 72 -12.84 32.26 -9.34
N HIS A 73 -14.06 31.81 -9.07
CA HIS A 73 -15.26 32.69 -9.10
C HIS A 73 -15.67 33.24 -7.74
N ALA A 74 -15.07 32.78 -6.67
CA ALA A 74 -15.37 33.21 -5.32
C ALA A 74 -14.09 33.13 -4.44
N PRO A 75 -13.04 33.90 -4.77
CA PRO A 75 -11.81 33.89 -4.00
C PRO A 75 -12.06 34.38 -2.58
N LEU A 76 -11.33 33.78 -1.63
CA LEU A 76 -11.36 34.24 -0.26
C LEU A 76 -10.55 35.54 -0.12
N PRO A 77 -10.96 36.47 0.77
CA PRO A 77 -10.28 37.78 0.97
C PRO A 77 -8.80 37.61 1.39
N ASP A 78 -8.46 36.52 2.03
CA ASP A 78 -7.12 36.22 2.54
C ASP A 78 -6.28 35.35 1.57
N ASN A 79 -6.74 35.17 0.34
CA ASN A 79 -6.12 34.37 -0.71
C ASN A 79 -5.88 32.89 -0.37
N ARG A 80 -6.51 32.35 0.68
CA ARG A 80 -6.47 30.91 0.95
C ARG A 80 -7.18 30.14 -0.15
N ASP A 81 -6.65 29.00 -0.49
CA ASP A 81 -7.26 28.05 -1.40
C ASP A 81 -7.92 26.86 -0.64
N GLY A 82 -8.48 25.91 -1.39
CA GLY A 82 -9.13 24.76 -0.77
C GLY A 82 -8.19 23.81 -0.05
N ARG A 83 -6.90 23.84 -0.38
CA ARG A 83 -5.88 23.06 0.34
C ARG A 83 -5.68 23.62 1.74
N ASP A 84 -5.56 24.94 1.85
CA ASP A 84 -5.39 25.61 3.14
C ASP A 84 -6.56 25.30 4.07
N LEU A 85 -7.80 25.35 3.55
CA LEU A 85 -8.99 25.02 4.33
C LEU A 85 -9.04 23.57 4.77
N ALA A 86 -8.65 22.65 3.88
CA ALA A 86 -8.62 21.23 4.17
C ALA A 86 -7.56 20.90 5.24
N PHE A 87 -6.36 21.48 5.12
CA PHE A 87 -5.27 21.22 6.05
C PHE A 87 -5.55 21.84 7.43
N GLU A 88 -6.06 23.06 7.48
CA GLU A 88 -6.52 23.70 8.71
C GLU A 88 -7.54 22.83 9.46
N LEU A 89 -8.51 22.27 8.72
CA LEU A 89 -9.54 21.42 9.30
C LEU A 89 -8.97 20.14 9.90
N LEU A 90 -7.98 19.53 9.27
CA LEU A 90 -7.35 18.27 9.74
C LEU A 90 -6.37 18.49 10.88
N GLN A 91 -5.79 19.67 10.99
CA GLN A 91 -4.87 20.03 12.07
C GLN A 91 -5.61 20.38 13.37
N ASP A 92 -6.90 20.70 13.31
CA ASP A 92 -7.73 20.92 14.49
C ASP A 92 -7.99 19.60 15.23
N SER A 93 -7.28 19.40 16.34
CA SER A 93 -7.34 18.19 17.16
C SER A 93 -8.72 17.89 17.76
N THR A 94 -9.57 18.92 17.91
CA THR A 94 -10.91 18.78 18.48
C THR A 94 -11.87 18.16 17.49
N VAL A 95 -11.67 18.46 16.22
CA VAL A 95 -12.57 18.13 15.12
C VAL A 95 -12.14 16.83 14.41
N CYS A 96 -10.85 16.59 14.33
CA CYS A 96 -10.30 15.52 13.49
C CYS A 96 -10.75 14.08 13.85
N LYS A 97 -11.41 13.86 14.98
CA LYS A 97 -11.84 12.52 15.41
C LYS A 97 -13.00 11.94 14.58
N PHE A 98 -13.85 12.80 14.03
CA PHE A 98 -15.14 12.42 13.43
C PHE A 98 -15.23 12.69 11.93
N LEU A 99 -14.28 13.40 11.36
CA LEU A 99 -14.35 13.81 9.96
C LEU A 99 -13.25 13.21 9.11
N TYR A 100 -13.56 13.12 7.85
CA TYR A 100 -12.63 12.88 6.75
C TYR A 100 -12.59 14.14 5.89
N CYS A 101 -11.44 14.45 5.34
CA CYS A 101 -11.26 15.62 4.52
C CYS A 101 -10.50 15.28 3.26
N GLY A 102 -10.81 15.94 2.18
CA GLY A 102 -10.12 15.71 0.93
C GLY A 102 -10.15 16.87 -0.02
N ILE A 103 -9.31 16.76 -1.03
CA ILE A 103 -9.26 17.66 -2.18
C ILE A 103 -10.04 17.03 -3.32
N PHE A 104 -10.94 17.80 -3.91
CA PHE A 104 -11.75 17.45 -5.07
C PHE A 104 -11.43 18.39 -6.21
N SER A 105 -10.56 18.01 -7.13
CA SER A 105 -10.00 18.94 -8.12
C SER A 105 -9.87 18.34 -9.51
N HIS A 106 -9.83 19.18 -10.51
CA HIS A 106 -9.52 18.84 -11.90
C HIS A 106 -8.02 18.90 -12.22
N LEU A 107 -7.21 19.49 -11.33
CA LEU A 107 -5.77 19.74 -11.56
C LEU A 107 -4.92 18.48 -11.59
N PHE A 108 -5.45 17.35 -11.21
CA PHE A 108 -4.77 16.07 -11.30
C PHE A 108 -5.66 15.00 -11.96
N SER A 109 -5.02 14.00 -12.55
CA SER A 109 -5.71 12.88 -13.18
C SER A 109 -6.17 11.85 -12.14
N ILE A 110 -6.99 10.89 -12.57
CA ILE A 110 -7.41 9.75 -11.73
C ILE A 110 -6.19 8.92 -11.29
N ASN A 111 -5.20 8.78 -12.15
CA ASN A 111 -3.99 8.01 -11.86
C ASN A 111 -3.07 8.72 -10.85
N ASP A 112 -3.12 10.05 -10.78
CA ASP A 112 -2.28 10.86 -9.89
C ASP A 112 -2.88 11.00 -8.47
N GLU A 113 -4.10 10.55 -8.23
CA GLU A 113 -4.80 10.72 -6.94
C GLU A 113 -3.96 10.20 -5.77
N TYR A 114 -3.40 9.00 -5.90
CA TYR A 114 -2.57 8.39 -4.84
C TYR A 114 -1.29 9.19 -4.58
N ASP A 115 -0.58 9.58 -5.62
CA ASP A 115 0.69 10.29 -5.49
C ASP A 115 0.47 11.68 -4.90
N LYS A 116 -0.57 12.41 -5.33
CA LYS A 116 -0.96 13.69 -4.75
C LYS A 116 -1.37 13.57 -3.29
N ARG A 117 -2.08 12.52 -2.93
CA ARG A 117 -2.40 12.24 -1.53
C ARG A 117 -1.13 12.04 -0.70
N CYS A 118 -0.21 11.22 -1.18
CA CYS A 118 1.07 10.95 -0.51
C CYS A 118 1.91 12.22 -0.36
N GLU A 119 1.98 13.04 -1.41
CA GLU A 119 2.66 14.33 -1.41
C GLU A 119 2.11 15.27 -0.32
N TYR A 120 0.80 15.51 -0.32
CA TYR A 120 0.15 16.39 0.67
C TYR A 120 0.30 15.87 2.10
N CYS A 121 0.08 14.57 2.32
CA CYS A 121 0.24 13.99 3.64
C CYS A 121 1.67 14.12 4.18
N LYS A 122 2.67 13.96 3.32
CA LYS A 122 4.08 14.10 3.70
C LYS A 122 4.45 15.55 3.98
N THR A 123 4.08 16.47 3.07
CA THR A 123 4.45 17.88 3.15
C THR A 123 3.79 18.60 4.33
N HIS A 124 2.53 18.26 4.62
CA HIS A 124 1.74 18.94 5.65
C HIS A 124 1.51 18.09 6.91
N HIS A 125 2.19 16.95 7.04
CA HIS A 125 2.08 16.03 8.19
C HIS A 125 0.65 15.61 8.52
N LEU A 126 -0.17 15.36 7.47
CA LEU A 126 -1.58 15.01 7.62
C LEU A 126 -1.75 13.53 7.97
N ASP A 127 -2.84 13.23 8.66
CA ASP A 127 -3.20 11.84 9.00
C ASP A 127 -3.68 11.11 7.73
N LYS A 128 -2.89 10.13 7.27
CA LYS A 128 -3.13 9.40 6.02
C LYS A 128 -4.48 8.67 5.99
N GLU A 129 -5.00 8.32 7.16
CA GLU A 129 -6.30 7.65 7.29
C GLU A 129 -7.50 8.59 7.12
N LYS A 130 -7.29 9.90 7.10
CA LYS A 130 -8.35 10.92 7.09
C LYS A 130 -8.32 11.87 5.92
N PHE A 131 -7.25 11.86 5.14
CA PHE A 131 -7.06 12.75 4.00
C PHE A 131 -7.16 12.00 2.68
N TYR A 132 -7.89 12.59 1.73
CA TYR A 132 -8.19 12.01 0.42
C TYR A 132 -7.97 12.99 -0.72
N THR A 133 -7.75 12.45 -1.91
CA THR A 133 -7.69 13.18 -3.16
C THR A 133 -8.61 12.50 -4.16
N ILE A 134 -9.52 13.24 -4.74
CA ILE A 134 -10.49 12.76 -5.73
C ILE A 134 -10.45 13.67 -6.94
N SER A 135 -10.20 13.11 -8.10
CA SER A 135 -10.19 13.86 -9.36
C SER A 135 -11.61 14.13 -9.87
N LYS A 136 -11.90 15.38 -10.23
CA LYS A 136 -13.17 15.75 -10.91
C LYS A 136 -13.29 15.08 -12.27
N LYS A 137 -12.19 14.61 -12.86
CA LYS A 137 -12.19 13.88 -14.16
C LYS A 137 -12.97 12.56 -14.09
N ARG A 138 -13.20 12.02 -12.91
CA ARG A 138 -14.10 10.86 -12.70
C ARG A 138 -15.56 11.15 -13.12
N PHE A 139 -15.92 12.41 -13.27
CA PHE A 139 -17.29 12.88 -13.54
C PHE A 139 -17.47 13.45 -14.94
N GLN A 140 -16.45 13.41 -15.78
CA GLN A 140 -16.49 14.03 -17.10
C GLN A 140 -17.39 13.28 -18.11
N ASN A 141 -17.44 11.96 -18.03
CA ASN A 141 -18.18 11.12 -18.97
C ASN A 141 -19.65 10.95 -18.56
N ASP A 142 -20.52 10.65 -19.52
CA ASP A 142 -21.93 10.38 -19.26
C ASP A 142 -22.16 9.16 -18.36
N SER A 143 -21.23 8.22 -18.32
CA SER A 143 -21.20 7.07 -17.39
C SER A 143 -20.42 7.38 -16.08
N TYR A 144 -20.63 8.54 -15.51
CA TYR A 144 -19.92 8.99 -14.30
C TYR A 144 -20.25 8.21 -13.02
N LEU A 145 -21.36 7.49 -12.96
CA LEU A 145 -21.77 6.71 -11.79
C LEU A 145 -20.73 5.66 -11.35
N PRO A 146 -20.16 4.85 -12.26
CA PRO A 146 -19.09 3.94 -11.90
C PRO A 146 -17.84 4.65 -11.35
N GLY A 147 -17.45 5.75 -11.95
CA GLY A 147 -16.30 6.55 -11.50
C GLY A 147 -16.50 7.16 -10.11
N LEU A 148 -17.72 7.62 -9.80
CA LEU A 148 -18.09 8.08 -8.46
C LEU A 148 -18.06 6.93 -7.45
N ALA A 149 -18.72 5.82 -7.76
CA ALA A 149 -18.77 4.67 -6.89
C ALA A 149 -17.37 4.14 -6.57
N GLU A 150 -16.48 4.13 -7.55
CA GLU A 150 -15.07 3.80 -7.37
C GLU A 150 -14.35 4.82 -6.49
N GLY A 151 -14.50 6.11 -6.70
CA GLY A 151 -13.92 7.16 -5.87
C GLY A 151 -14.34 7.04 -4.40
N ILE A 152 -15.63 6.82 -4.12
CA ILE A 152 -16.15 6.59 -2.77
C ILE A 152 -15.59 5.29 -2.18
N ARG A 153 -15.62 4.20 -2.95
CA ARG A 153 -15.06 2.93 -2.52
C ARG A 153 -13.60 3.05 -2.12
N ASN A 154 -12.79 3.69 -2.96
CA ASN A 154 -11.37 3.90 -2.70
C ASN A 154 -11.14 4.77 -1.47
N THR A 155 -11.93 5.82 -1.27
CA THR A 155 -11.88 6.65 -0.06
C THR A 155 -12.12 5.82 1.20
N LEU A 156 -13.17 5.00 1.22
CA LEU A 156 -13.49 4.14 2.36
C LEU A 156 -12.43 3.06 2.58
N LEU A 157 -11.91 2.46 1.50
CA LEU A 157 -10.88 1.44 1.55
C LEU A 157 -9.58 1.99 2.13
N ILE A 158 -9.14 3.15 1.68
CA ILE A 158 -7.92 3.82 2.15
C ILE A 158 -7.95 3.99 3.67
N ASN A 159 -9.07 4.44 4.22
CA ASN A 159 -9.19 4.62 5.67
C ASN A 159 -8.90 3.32 6.43
N GLU A 160 -9.60 2.25 6.11
CA GLU A 160 -9.47 0.98 6.83
C GLU A 160 -8.08 0.33 6.59
N VAL A 161 -7.53 0.48 5.39
CA VAL A 161 -6.18 -0.03 5.06
C VAL A 161 -5.09 0.74 5.82
N GLU A 162 -5.16 2.07 5.88
CA GLU A 162 -4.17 2.86 6.63
C GLU A 162 -4.23 2.58 8.14
N VAL A 163 -5.45 2.40 8.70
CA VAL A 163 -5.60 1.95 10.09
C VAL A 163 -4.95 0.59 10.31
N LEU A 164 -5.18 -0.37 9.39
CA LEU A 164 -4.57 -1.70 9.46
C LEU A 164 -3.05 -1.64 9.37
N LYS A 165 -2.50 -0.84 8.44
CA LYS A 165 -1.05 -0.63 8.28
C LYS A 165 -0.42 -0.05 9.55
N LYS A 166 -1.07 0.93 10.17
CA LYS A 166 -0.62 1.55 11.42
C LYS A 166 -0.59 0.55 12.58
N GLU A 167 -1.64 -0.26 12.72
CA GLU A 167 -1.68 -1.33 13.73
C GLU A 167 -0.60 -2.40 13.47
N ALA A 168 -0.45 -2.83 12.21
CA ALA A 168 0.59 -3.80 11.85
C ALA A 168 2.00 -3.26 12.12
N ALA A 169 2.29 -2.01 11.75
CA ALA A 169 3.56 -1.37 12.01
C ALA A 169 3.87 -1.28 13.52
N ASN A 170 2.87 -0.94 14.34
CA ASN A 170 3.02 -0.88 15.79
C ASN A 170 3.31 -2.27 16.40
N ILE A 171 2.58 -3.31 15.95
CA ILE A 171 2.79 -4.67 16.45
C ILE A 171 4.17 -5.17 16.06
N LEU A 172 4.51 -5.11 14.78
CA LEU A 172 5.79 -5.61 14.27
C LEU A 172 6.98 -4.81 14.83
N GLY A 173 6.88 -3.48 14.88
CA GLY A 173 7.94 -2.63 15.42
C GLY A 173 8.23 -2.88 16.90
N ASN A 174 7.19 -3.05 17.72
CA ASN A 174 7.38 -3.40 19.14
C ASN A 174 7.93 -4.83 19.28
N SER A 175 7.39 -5.79 18.55
CA SER A 175 7.83 -7.18 18.60
C SER A 175 9.30 -7.35 18.18
N PHE A 176 9.74 -6.61 17.17
CA PHE A 176 11.14 -6.58 16.74
C PHE A 176 12.04 -5.96 17.82
N LYS A 177 11.62 -4.83 18.42
CA LYS A 177 12.36 -4.20 19.52
C LYS A 177 12.51 -5.15 20.71
N ASP A 178 11.45 -5.86 21.07
CA ASP A 178 11.47 -6.83 22.15
C ASP A 178 12.39 -8.01 21.80
N ALA A 179 12.37 -8.50 20.56
CA ALA A 179 13.26 -9.55 20.08
C ALA A 179 14.75 -9.16 20.20
N ILE A 180 15.09 -7.94 19.79
CA ILE A 180 16.47 -7.43 19.93
C ILE A 180 16.87 -7.35 21.42
N ASN A 181 15.98 -6.89 22.30
CA ASN A 181 16.25 -6.84 23.73
C ASN A 181 16.48 -8.24 24.31
N GLU A 182 15.69 -9.24 23.93
CA GLU A 182 15.88 -10.63 24.37
C GLU A 182 17.23 -11.17 23.91
N ILE A 183 17.64 -10.91 22.68
CA ILE A 183 18.93 -11.35 22.13
C ILE A 183 20.10 -10.69 22.89
N ILE A 184 20.02 -9.38 23.17
CA ILE A 184 21.07 -8.64 23.87
C ILE A 184 21.21 -9.11 25.32
N GLN A 185 20.12 -9.55 25.94
CA GLN A 185 20.13 -10.04 27.34
C GLN A 185 20.59 -11.49 27.47
N LEU A 186 20.82 -12.22 26.39
CA LEU A 186 21.41 -13.56 26.48
C LEU A 186 22.79 -13.52 27.17
N ALA A 187 23.03 -14.46 28.07
CA ALA A 187 24.36 -14.64 28.59
C ALA A 187 25.36 -14.95 27.47
N PRO A 188 26.62 -14.44 27.55
CA PRO A 188 27.60 -14.63 26.47
C PRO A 188 27.78 -16.09 26.01
N GLU A 189 27.73 -17.02 26.95
CA GLU A 189 27.86 -18.45 26.69
C GLU A 189 26.66 -19.00 25.92
N SER A 190 25.46 -18.54 26.26
CA SER A 190 24.20 -18.91 25.57
C SER A 190 24.17 -18.34 24.15
N PHE A 191 24.52 -17.06 24.02
CA PHE A 191 24.63 -16.40 22.71
C PHE A 191 25.64 -17.12 21.82
N ASN A 192 26.85 -17.38 22.33
CA ASN A 192 27.87 -18.12 21.60
C ASN A 192 27.41 -19.53 21.21
N HIS A 193 26.66 -20.22 22.07
CA HIS A 193 26.13 -21.55 21.77
C HIS A 193 25.09 -21.52 20.65
N ILE A 194 24.14 -20.60 20.73
CA ILE A 194 23.03 -20.48 19.80
C ILE A 194 23.53 -19.98 18.43
N ILE A 195 24.33 -18.93 18.41
CA ILE A 195 24.75 -18.28 17.18
C ILE A 195 26.00 -18.96 16.58
N GLN A 196 27.12 -18.89 17.28
CA GLN A 196 28.41 -19.32 16.71
C GLN A 196 28.56 -20.86 16.60
N LYS A 197 28.29 -21.59 17.69
CA LYS A 197 28.49 -23.05 17.69
C LYS A 197 27.50 -23.80 16.81
N SER A 198 26.23 -23.35 16.79
CA SER A 198 25.21 -23.94 15.95
C SER A 198 25.49 -23.66 14.47
N SER A 199 25.78 -22.41 14.12
CA SER A 199 26.11 -22.05 12.74
C SER A 199 27.31 -22.84 12.20
N ARG A 200 28.37 -22.93 13.00
CA ARG A 200 29.57 -23.70 12.62
C ARG A 200 29.29 -25.20 12.45
N LYS A 201 28.38 -25.76 13.25
CA LYS A 201 27.97 -27.15 13.12
C LYS A 201 27.14 -27.38 11.85
N GLU A 202 26.27 -26.45 11.51
CA GLU A 202 25.38 -26.52 10.35
C GLU A 202 26.06 -26.06 9.05
N GLY A 203 27.19 -25.35 9.15
CA GLY A 203 27.91 -24.80 7.98
C GLY A 203 27.21 -23.59 7.37
N VAL A 204 26.55 -22.78 8.21
CA VAL A 204 25.89 -21.54 7.81
C VAL A 204 26.59 -20.33 8.42
N TRP A 205 26.40 -19.16 7.84
CA TRP A 205 26.95 -17.93 8.38
C TRP A 205 26.26 -17.52 9.70
N GLU A 206 27.03 -17.05 10.65
CA GLU A 206 26.52 -16.69 11.99
C GLU A 206 25.48 -15.57 11.94
N MET A 207 25.63 -14.63 10.99
CA MET A 207 24.65 -13.55 10.83
C MET A 207 23.31 -14.06 10.30
N ASP A 208 23.28 -15.08 9.43
CA ASP A 208 22.03 -15.69 8.97
C ASP A 208 21.30 -16.37 10.14
N THR A 209 22.06 -17.04 11.01
CA THR A 209 21.47 -17.62 12.23
C THR A 209 20.92 -16.54 13.14
N LEU A 210 21.62 -15.42 13.31
CA LEU A 210 21.17 -14.31 14.13
C LEU A 210 19.88 -13.67 13.57
N ILE A 211 19.83 -13.44 12.26
CA ILE A 211 18.63 -12.93 11.56
C ILE A 211 17.48 -13.90 11.76
N ARG A 212 17.68 -15.19 11.53
CA ARG A 212 16.65 -16.23 11.70
C ARG A 212 16.12 -16.30 13.15
N VAL A 213 16.99 -16.22 14.13
CA VAL A 213 16.60 -16.20 15.56
C VAL A 213 15.79 -14.96 15.87
N SER A 214 16.22 -13.78 15.38
CA SER A 214 15.47 -12.53 15.52
C SER A 214 14.07 -12.63 14.90
N ASP A 215 13.94 -13.20 13.70
CA ASP A 215 12.66 -13.38 13.01
C ASP A 215 11.73 -14.32 13.79
N ILE A 216 12.26 -15.42 14.34
CA ILE A 216 11.48 -16.36 15.17
C ILE A 216 10.91 -15.65 16.40
N ILE A 217 11.76 -14.93 17.15
CA ILE A 217 11.32 -14.21 18.35
C ILE A 217 10.34 -13.10 18.00
N THR A 218 10.62 -12.33 16.93
CA THR A 218 9.71 -11.27 16.45
C THR A 218 8.34 -11.84 16.09
N SER A 219 8.29 -12.94 15.36
CA SER A 219 7.05 -13.61 14.98
C SER A 219 6.29 -14.12 16.19
N TYR A 220 6.98 -14.73 17.14
CA TYR A 220 6.39 -15.20 18.39
C TYR A 220 5.79 -14.05 19.21
N ASN A 221 6.53 -12.95 19.38
CA ASN A 221 6.09 -11.78 20.13
C ASN A 221 4.91 -11.08 19.44
N ALA A 222 4.92 -11.00 18.10
CA ALA A 222 3.81 -10.45 17.32
C ALA A 222 2.54 -11.30 17.49
N LEU A 223 2.63 -12.61 17.40
CA LEU A 223 1.50 -13.51 17.63
C LEU A 223 0.99 -13.44 19.06
N SER A 224 1.89 -13.40 20.05
CA SER A 224 1.53 -13.25 21.46
C SER A 224 0.78 -11.94 21.73
N THR A 225 1.17 -10.87 21.06
CA THR A 225 0.47 -9.57 21.14
C THR A 225 -0.95 -9.65 20.57
N LEU A 226 -1.18 -10.47 19.55
CA LEU A 226 -2.50 -10.69 18.94
C LEU A 226 -3.44 -11.57 19.76
N VAL A 227 -2.96 -12.25 20.79
CA VAL A 227 -3.83 -12.96 21.76
C VAL A 227 -4.73 -11.99 22.52
N SER A 228 -4.31 -10.73 22.70
CA SER A 228 -5.14 -9.68 23.29
C SER A 228 -6.45 -9.50 22.51
N ASN A 229 -7.58 -9.71 23.19
CA ASN A 229 -8.90 -9.58 22.57
C ASN A 229 -9.14 -8.22 21.93
N ALA A 230 -8.69 -7.13 22.54
CA ALA A 230 -8.90 -5.78 22.04
C ALA A 230 -8.20 -5.56 20.68
N ARG A 231 -6.92 -5.95 20.54
CA ARG A 231 -6.17 -5.79 19.29
C ARG A 231 -6.69 -6.71 18.19
N ARG A 232 -6.93 -7.98 18.52
CA ARG A 232 -7.50 -8.94 17.58
C ARG A 232 -8.86 -8.47 17.06
N THR A 233 -9.74 -7.98 17.94
CA THR A 233 -11.04 -7.45 17.57
C THR A 233 -10.91 -6.25 16.64
N LYS A 234 -10.02 -5.31 16.94
CA LYS A 234 -9.78 -4.14 16.08
C LYS A 234 -9.33 -4.53 14.68
N ILE A 235 -8.33 -5.41 14.58
CA ILE A 235 -7.83 -5.89 13.28
C ILE A 235 -8.93 -6.63 12.51
N ASN A 236 -9.66 -7.54 13.16
CA ASN A 236 -10.73 -8.28 12.51
C ASN A 236 -11.88 -7.37 12.05
N GLN A 237 -12.19 -6.31 12.78
CA GLN A 237 -13.16 -5.31 12.36
C GLN A 237 -12.69 -4.55 11.11
N CYS A 238 -11.43 -4.11 11.06
CA CYS A 238 -10.86 -3.49 9.87
C CYS A 238 -10.92 -4.43 8.67
N LEU A 239 -10.46 -5.67 8.82
CA LEU A 239 -10.48 -6.67 7.75
C LEU A 239 -11.91 -6.99 7.27
N LYS A 240 -12.88 -7.06 8.19
CA LYS A 240 -14.29 -7.25 7.84
C LYS A 240 -14.82 -6.08 7.00
N LYS A 241 -14.51 -4.86 7.39
CA LYS A 241 -14.91 -3.65 6.65
C LYS A 241 -14.24 -3.59 5.28
N ILE A 242 -12.93 -3.88 5.19
CA ILE A 242 -12.22 -3.95 3.90
C ILE A 242 -12.94 -4.91 2.96
N ARG A 243 -13.25 -6.13 3.39
CA ARG A 243 -13.97 -7.11 2.57
C ARG A 243 -15.37 -6.62 2.15
N GLN A 244 -16.09 -5.94 3.04
CA GLN A 244 -17.39 -5.35 2.72
C GLN A 244 -17.28 -4.25 1.66
N ILE A 245 -16.26 -3.39 1.77
CA ILE A 245 -16.00 -2.32 0.81
C ILE A 245 -15.58 -2.91 -0.54
N GLU A 246 -14.71 -3.91 -0.55
CA GLU A 246 -14.27 -4.59 -1.77
C GLU A 246 -15.41 -5.32 -2.50
N SER A 247 -16.44 -5.75 -1.78
CA SER A 247 -17.61 -6.37 -2.38
C SER A 247 -18.49 -5.41 -3.19
N ILE A 248 -18.28 -4.09 -3.05
CA ILE A 248 -18.99 -3.06 -3.83
C ILE A 248 -18.48 -3.11 -5.28
N LYS A 249 -19.34 -3.55 -6.19
CA LYS A 249 -19.01 -3.60 -7.62
C LYS A 249 -19.03 -2.19 -8.22
N THR A 250 -17.93 -1.77 -8.80
CA THR A 250 -17.78 -0.43 -9.41
C THR A 250 -17.55 -0.48 -10.92
N GLY A 251 -17.55 -1.67 -11.53
CA GLY A 251 -17.36 -1.85 -12.98
C GLY A 251 -15.90 -1.83 -13.45
N GLY A 252 -14.94 -1.56 -12.58
CA GLY A 252 -13.51 -1.57 -12.87
C GLY A 252 -12.69 -2.26 -11.78
N GLU A 253 -11.48 -2.68 -12.10
CA GLU A 253 -10.50 -3.12 -11.11
C GLU A 253 -9.89 -1.90 -10.42
N THR A 254 -9.67 -1.99 -9.11
CA THR A 254 -8.95 -0.96 -8.38
C THR A 254 -7.50 -0.95 -8.87
N PRO A 255 -7.00 0.16 -9.40
CA PRO A 255 -5.61 0.23 -9.83
C PRO A 255 -4.68 0.04 -8.63
N PHE A 256 -3.66 -0.76 -8.80
CA PHE A 256 -2.58 -0.93 -7.82
C PHE A 256 -1.23 -0.79 -8.53
N ASP A 257 -0.23 -0.38 -7.79
CA ASP A 257 1.13 -0.28 -8.31
C ASP A 257 1.74 -1.68 -8.48
N LYS A 258 1.72 -2.15 -9.70
CA LYS A 258 2.30 -3.47 -10.07
C LYS A 258 3.79 -3.52 -9.77
N THR A 259 4.51 -2.41 -9.89
CA THR A 259 5.96 -2.35 -9.65
C THR A 259 6.26 -2.64 -8.19
N GLN A 260 5.51 -2.03 -7.25
CA GLN A 260 5.67 -2.30 -5.82
C GLN A 260 5.40 -3.76 -5.46
N VAL A 261 4.37 -4.36 -6.06
CA VAL A 261 4.04 -5.78 -5.83
C VAL A 261 5.14 -6.69 -6.37
N LEU A 262 5.63 -6.43 -7.58
CA LEU A 262 6.71 -7.20 -8.19
C LEU A 262 8.02 -7.06 -7.40
N ASP A 263 8.35 -5.86 -6.91
CA ASP A 263 9.55 -5.62 -6.11
C ASP A 263 9.53 -6.39 -4.78
N LEU A 264 8.36 -6.47 -4.13
CA LEU A 264 8.19 -7.32 -2.95
C LEU A 264 8.33 -8.80 -3.27
N ARG A 265 7.74 -9.28 -4.37
CA ARG A 265 7.88 -10.68 -4.81
C ARG A 265 9.31 -11.00 -5.17
N HIS A 266 10.01 -10.08 -5.82
CA HIS A 266 11.42 -10.26 -6.14
C HIS A 266 12.28 -10.40 -4.86
N LYS A 267 12.04 -9.57 -3.84
CA LYS A 267 12.73 -9.68 -2.55
C LYS A 267 12.39 -10.95 -1.77
N GLU A 268 11.18 -11.51 -1.96
CA GLU A 268 10.77 -12.77 -1.35
C GLU A 268 11.51 -13.97 -1.95
N LEU A 269 11.75 -13.93 -3.26
CA LEU A 269 12.27 -15.07 -4.01
C LEU A 269 13.78 -15.02 -4.25
N TYR A 270 14.36 -13.82 -4.30
CA TYR A 270 15.74 -13.61 -4.73
C TYR A 270 16.53 -12.70 -3.81
N ILE A 271 17.77 -13.05 -3.56
CA ILE A 271 18.78 -12.14 -3.01
C ILE A 271 19.51 -11.50 -4.19
N LYS A 272 19.71 -10.18 -4.13
CA LYS A 272 20.41 -9.45 -5.20
C LYS A 272 21.87 -9.92 -5.32
N ASP A 273 22.36 -10.02 -6.56
CA ASP A 273 23.73 -10.45 -6.89
C ASP A 273 24.79 -9.68 -6.12
N ASN A 274 24.63 -8.37 -5.98
CA ASN A 274 25.58 -7.54 -5.26
C ASN A 274 25.65 -7.88 -3.76
N ILE A 275 24.55 -8.29 -3.15
CA ILE A 275 24.51 -8.72 -1.74
C ILE A 275 25.20 -10.09 -1.63
N GLN A 276 24.81 -11.03 -2.48
CA GLN A 276 25.35 -12.38 -2.48
C GLN A 276 26.86 -12.39 -2.71
N ASN A 277 27.34 -11.66 -3.71
CA ASN A 277 28.74 -11.57 -4.05
C ASN A 277 29.57 -10.80 -3.01
N SER A 278 29.04 -9.68 -2.48
CA SER A 278 29.77 -8.87 -1.49
C SER A 278 29.90 -9.53 -0.13
N LEU A 279 28.92 -10.35 0.24
CA LEU A 279 28.94 -11.10 1.51
C LEU A 279 29.54 -12.49 1.37
N HIS A 280 29.95 -12.89 0.16
CA HIS A 280 30.50 -14.22 -0.13
C HIS A 280 29.60 -15.34 0.41
N TYR A 281 28.29 -15.22 0.18
CA TYR A 281 27.35 -16.26 0.61
C TYR A 281 27.74 -17.63 0.07
N PRO A 282 27.64 -18.68 0.88
CA PRO A 282 27.86 -20.04 0.41
C PRO A 282 26.80 -20.41 -0.63
N LEU A 283 27.16 -21.31 -1.54
CA LEU A 283 26.23 -21.86 -2.52
C LEU A 283 24.98 -22.43 -1.84
N SER A 284 23.83 -22.10 -2.37
CA SER A 284 22.53 -22.52 -1.85
C SER A 284 21.68 -23.18 -2.94
N ASN A 285 20.80 -24.07 -2.54
CA ASN A 285 19.79 -24.62 -3.44
C ASN A 285 18.89 -23.49 -3.95
N GLY A 286 18.73 -23.39 -5.26
CA GLY A 286 17.99 -22.32 -5.92
C GLY A 286 18.85 -21.15 -6.40
N ASP A 287 20.18 -21.17 -6.17
CA ASP A 287 21.08 -20.17 -6.75
C ASP A 287 21.03 -20.21 -8.27
N ILE A 288 21.02 -19.04 -8.89
CA ILE A 288 20.98 -18.87 -10.34
C ILE A 288 22.37 -18.45 -10.83
N PHE A 289 22.86 -19.14 -11.86
CA PHE A 289 24.14 -18.89 -12.48
C PHE A 289 23.96 -18.47 -13.92
N ASN A 290 24.72 -17.47 -14.37
CA ASN A 290 24.85 -17.19 -15.78
C ASN A 290 26.12 -17.86 -16.31
N ILE A 291 25.94 -18.84 -17.18
CA ILE A 291 27.04 -19.59 -17.81
C ILE A 291 26.93 -19.41 -19.31
N GLN A 292 27.89 -18.74 -19.90
CA GLN A 292 27.93 -18.47 -21.34
C GLN A 292 26.68 -17.80 -21.91
N GLY A 293 26.02 -16.92 -21.11
CA GLY A 293 24.84 -16.20 -21.51
C GLY A 293 23.51 -16.95 -21.29
N LYS A 294 23.56 -18.14 -20.75
CA LYS A 294 22.38 -18.91 -20.33
C LYS A 294 22.25 -18.92 -18.82
N GLU A 295 21.03 -18.93 -18.33
CA GLU A 295 20.74 -18.98 -16.89
C GLU A 295 20.43 -20.40 -16.44
N TYR A 296 21.02 -20.81 -15.33
CA TYR A 296 20.84 -22.13 -14.73
C TYR A 296 20.52 -22.03 -13.26
N ILE A 297 19.57 -22.81 -12.79
CA ILE A 297 19.26 -22.93 -11.37
C ILE A 297 19.93 -24.16 -10.77
N LEU A 298 20.58 -23.99 -9.61
CA LEU A 298 21.19 -25.08 -8.87
C LEU A 298 20.12 -25.84 -8.06
N LEU A 299 19.94 -27.09 -8.38
CA LEU A 299 19.10 -28.03 -7.65
C LEU A 299 19.97 -29.03 -6.90
N VAL A 300 20.05 -28.86 -5.57
CA VAL A 300 20.88 -29.75 -4.76
C VAL A 300 20.32 -29.79 -3.33
N GLN A 301 20.53 -30.88 -2.62
CA GLN A 301 20.19 -30.93 -1.20
C GLN A 301 21.08 -29.96 -0.41
N PRO A 302 20.51 -29.06 0.41
CA PRO A 302 21.30 -28.07 1.17
C PRO A 302 22.43 -28.71 2.01
N CYS A 303 22.19 -29.86 2.61
CA CYS A 303 23.20 -30.57 3.39
C CYS A 303 24.41 -31.06 2.56
N ASN A 304 24.25 -31.21 1.25
CA ASN A 304 25.34 -31.69 0.37
C ASN A 304 26.31 -30.54 0.01
N ILE A 305 25.84 -29.32 -0.04
CA ILE A 305 26.65 -28.15 -0.39
C ILE A 305 27.11 -27.35 0.84
N SER A 306 26.57 -27.61 2.03
CA SER A 306 26.96 -26.95 3.28
C SER A 306 28.45 -27.24 3.60
N LEU A 307 29.18 -26.18 3.94
CA LEU A 307 30.54 -26.30 4.46
C LEU A 307 30.50 -26.89 5.86
N ARG A 308 31.22 -27.98 6.06
CA ARG A 308 31.32 -28.64 7.37
C ARG A 308 32.32 -27.93 8.27
N LYS A 309 32.41 -28.35 9.52
CA LYS A 309 33.28 -27.81 10.55
C LYS A 309 34.77 -27.73 10.14
N ASP A 310 35.21 -28.60 9.28
CA ASP A 310 36.56 -28.65 8.70
C ASP A 310 36.75 -27.79 7.45
N GLY A 311 35.75 -26.99 7.08
CA GLY A 311 35.77 -26.16 5.90
C GLY A 311 35.60 -26.91 4.58
N LYS A 312 35.23 -28.18 4.64
CA LYS A 312 35.04 -29.03 3.47
C LYS A 312 33.58 -29.40 3.29
N ARG A 313 33.20 -29.66 2.04
CA ARG A 313 31.91 -30.26 1.71
C ARG A 313 32.00 -31.77 1.84
N ASP A 314 30.87 -32.46 1.99
CA ASP A 314 30.84 -33.91 2.02
C ASP A 314 31.39 -34.48 0.69
N ARG A 315 32.37 -35.37 0.78
CA ARG A 315 33.08 -35.94 -0.41
C ARG A 315 32.18 -36.75 -1.35
N ASN A 316 31.04 -37.20 -0.86
CA ASN A 316 30.13 -38.02 -1.65
C ASN A 316 29.28 -37.23 -2.64
N TYR A 317 29.32 -35.89 -2.57
CA TYR A 317 28.47 -35.02 -3.38
C TYR A 317 29.26 -33.81 -3.91
N ASN A 318 30.15 -34.07 -4.86
CA ASN A 318 30.88 -33.03 -5.58
C ASN A 318 30.12 -32.53 -6.81
N ILE A 319 28.91 -33.02 -7.06
CA ILE A 319 28.12 -32.75 -8.25
C ILE A 319 26.81 -32.05 -7.82
N GLY A 320 26.53 -30.90 -8.40
CA GLY A 320 25.23 -30.21 -8.33
C GLY A 320 24.51 -30.38 -9.66
N LEU A 321 23.19 -30.51 -9.63
CA LEU A 321 22.36 -30.48 -10.82
C LEU A 321 22.09 -29.01 -11.19
N LEU A 322 22.51 -28.59 -12.37
CA LEU A 322 22.17 -27.30 -12.97
C LEU A 322 21.07 -27.51 -14.02
N VAL A 323 19.95 -26.84 -13.86
CA VAL A 323 18.84 -26.90 -14.81
C VAL A 323 18.74 -25.55 -15.53
N GLU A 324 18.80 -25.62 -16.86
CA GLU A 324 18.66 -24.39 -17.68
C GLU A 324 17.29 -23.74 -17.46
N LEU A 325 17.29 -22.43 -17.28
CA LEU A 325 16.09 -21.63 -17.14
C LEU A 325 15.73 -21.02 -18.49
N GLU A 326 14.49 -21.19 -18.90
CA GLU A 326 13.92 -20.53 -20.07
C GLU A 326 12.91 -19.46 -19.66
N THR A 327 13.00 -18.31 -20.28
CA THR A 327 11.95 -17.29 -20.16
C THR A 327 10.77 -17.69 -21.01
N ILE A 328 9.64 -17.98 -20.38
CA ILE A 328 8.40 -18.33 -21.09
C ILE A 328 7.43 -17.16 -21.09
N GLU A 329 6.84 -16.89 -22.25
CA GLU A 329 5.76 -15.92 -22.39
C GLU A 329 4.53 -16.35 -21.56
N LYS A 330 3.80 -15.34 -21.02
CA LYS A 330 2.64 -15.57 -20.16
C LYS A 330 1.59 -16.51 -20.77
N GLU A 331 1.36 -16.40 -22.06
CA GLU A 331 0.39 -17.25 -22.78
C GLU A 331 0.86 -18.70 -22.82
N THR A 332 2.13 -18.93 -23.05
CA THR A 332 2.77 -20.25 -23.01
C THR A 332 2.65 -20.87 -21.62
N PHE A 333 2.91 -20.09 -20.56
CA PHE A 333 2.75 -20.54 -19.16
C PHE A 333 1.32 -20.97 -18.83
N GLN A 334 0.30 -20.27 -19.35
CA GLN A 334 -1.10 -20.67 -19.16
C GLN A 334 -1.45 -22.00 -19.85
N ASN A 335 -0.78 -22.32 -20.93
CA ASN A 335 -0.93 -23.60 -21.63
C ASN A 335 -0.22 -24.76 -20.89
N TYR A 336 0.91 -24.50 -20.23
CA TYR A 336 1.59 -25.48 -19.37
C TYR A 336 0.73 -25.90 -18.17
N LYS A 337 -0.06 -25.01 -17.60
CA LYS A 337 -1.02 -25.34 -16.52
C LYS A 337 -2.03 -26.44 -16.88
N LYS A 338 -2.16 -26.78 -18.15
CA LYS A 338 -3.07 -27.84 -18.66
C LYS A 338 -2.45 -29.23 -18.76
N GLY A 339 -1.29 -29.47 -18.17
CA GLY A 339 -0.76 -30.82 -17.95
C GLY A 339 0.32 -31.29 -18.95
N GLN A 340 0.97 -30.37 -19.67
CA GLN A 340 2.18 -30.71 -20.43
C GLN A 340 3.41 -30.57 -19.53
N LEU A 341 4.14 -31.65 -19.32
CA LEU A 341 5.41 -31.67 -18.61
C LEU A 341 6.50 -30.97 -19.42
N ALA A 342 7.23 -30.05 -18.79
CA ALA A 342 8.43 -29.47 -19.38
C ALA A 342 9.51 -30.57 -19.57
N THR A 343 10.21 -30.53 -20.69
CA THR A 343 11.36 -31.35 -20.91
C THR A 343 12.53 -30.78 -20.11
N VAL A 344 13.09 -31.54 -19.19
CA VAL A 344 14.29 -31.18 -18.43
C VAL A 344 15.49 -31.80 -19.10
N GLU A 345 16.41 -30.99 -19.62
CA GLU A 345 17.72 -31.44 -20.02
C GLU A 345 18.65 -31.44 -18.82
N VAL A 346 19.26 -32.59 -18.55
CA VAL A 346 20.27 -32.77 -17.51
C VAL A 346 21.63 -32.56 -18.16
N ILE A 347 22.37 -31.55 -17.71
CA ILE A 347 23.75 -31.31 -18.12
C ILE A 347 24.66 -31.93 -17.05
N GLU A 348 25.46 -32.94 -17.44
CA GLU A 348 26.46 -33.56 -16.57
C GLU A 348 27.72 -32.71 -16.46
#